data_3f449ca3fb0239d649f679791ac516d0
#
_entry.id   3f449ca3fb0239d649f679791ac516d0
#
_cell.length_a   1.000
_cell.length_b   1.000
_cell.length_c   1.000
_cell.angle_alpha   90.00
_cell.angle_beta   90.00
_cell.angle_gamma   90.00
#
_symmetry.space_group_name_H-M   'P 1'
#
loop_
_entity.id
_entity.type
_entity.pdbx_description
1 polymer ?
#
loop_
_entity_poly.entity_id
_entity_poly.type
_entity_poly.pdbx_seq_one_letter_code
_entity_poly.pdbx_strand_id
1 'polypeptide(L)'
;ELDRNLEALRDALPEQANIFEIDLSPRHVTSYVPTKAIEQWVASEIGALNTRKISVVASSKTVGDETIEVFRCKGPRNRADKSAGWGTKAYSQIVDFYLKGNQFPRTIVDEDGESMGVAIKNATPEQKARANNYQEAWQQRMERELPQDFQRWVRQEASTDMRERIEREYNKRYNSVAKPAFD
;
A
#
# COMPACT_ATOMS: atom_id res chain seq x y z
N GLU A 1 -11.19 -43.23 18.04
CA GLU A 1 -10.58 -42.28 19.02
C GLU A 1 -9.78 -41.20 18.27
N LEU A 2 -8.91 -41.63 17.33
CA LEU A 2 -8.09 -40.68 16.53
C LEU A 2 -8.95 -39.74 15.68
N ASP A 3 -9.99 -40.26 15.05
CA ASP A 3 -10.88 -39.47 14.17
C ASP A 3 -11.70 -38.44 14.98
N ARG A 4 -12.14 -38.78 16.18
CA ARG A 4 -12.82 -37.84 17.09
C ARG A 4 -11.90 -36.74 17.57
N ASN A 5 -10.63 -37.04 17.83
CA ASN A 5 -9.65 -36.06 18.23
C ASN A 5 -9.29 -35.11 17.07
N LEU A 6 -9.25 -35.60 15.85
CA LEU A 6 -9.04 -34.78 14.64
C LEU A 6 -10.22 -33.87 14.36
N GLU A 7 -11.46 -34.33 14.53
CA GLU A 7 -12.65 -33.48 14.43
C GLU A 7 -12.66 -32.41 15.52
N ALA A 8 -12.39 -32.75 16.75
CA ALA A 8 -12.33 -31.79 17.85
C ALA A 8 -11.24 -30.74 17.64
N LEU A 9 -10.09 -31.11 17.08
CA LEU A 9 -9.02 -30.18 16.72
C LEU A 9 -9.42 -29.26 15.56
N ARG A 10 -10.14 -29.75 14.57
CA ARG A 10 -10.67 -28.91 13.49
C ARG A 10 -11.69 -27.90 13.98
N ASP A 11 -12.60 -28.32 14.87
CA ASP A 11 -13.61 -27.43 15.45
C ASP A 11 -13.00 -26.41 16.42
N ALA A 12 -11.84 -26.69 16.99
CA ALA A 12 -11.12 -25.78 17.88
C ALA A 12 -10.29 -24.70 17.14
N LEU A 13 -9.99 -24.90 15.83
CA LEU A 13 -9.28 -23.92 15.04
C LEU A 13 -10.18 -22.75 14.63
N PRO A 14 -9.66 -21.52 14.59
CA PRO A 14 -10.40 -20.39 14.05
C PRO A 14 -10.81 -20.64 12.61
N GLU A 15 -11.97 -20.12 12.25
CA GLU A 15 -12.41 -20.13 10.84
C GLU A 15 -11.39 -19.39 9.97
N GLN A 16 -11.05 -20.00 8.83
CA GLN A 16 -10.11 -19.43 7.89
C GLN A 16 -10.77 -18.31 7.07
N ALA A 17 -10.16 -17.15 7.06
CA ALA A 17 -10.61 -16.03 6.24
C ALA A 17 -10.24 -16.24 4.78
N ASN A 18 -11.14 -15.83 3.88
CA ASN A 18 -10.87 -15.77 2.45
C ASN A 18 -10.46 -14.35 2.04
N ILE A 19 -9.98 -14.20 0.79
CA ILE A 19 -9.43 -12.93 0.30
C ILE A 19 -10.42 -11.75 0.35
N PHE A 20 -11.72 -12.00 0.35
CA PHE A 20 -12.75 -10.96 0.41
C PHE A 20 -13.05 -10.49 1.83
N GLU A 21 -12.61 -11.23 2.83
CA GLU A 21 -12.79 -10.93 4.27
C GLU A 21 -11.57 -10.27 4.90
N ILE A 22 -10.42 -10.35 4.23
CA ILE A 22 -9.15 -9.82 4.71
C ILE A 22 -9.08 -8.32 4.44
N ASP A 23 -8.63 -7.55 5.44
CA ASP A 23 -8.27 -6.15 5.24
C ASP A 23 -6.93 -6.06 4.47
N LEU A 24 -7.04 -5.74 3.19
CA LEU A 24 -5.91 -5.71 2.27
C LEU A 24 -5.27 -4.33 2.24
N SER A 25 -4.41 -4.05 3.21
CA SER A 25 -3.55 -2.87 3.17
C SER A 25 -2.16 -3.23 2.64
N PRO A 26 -1.61 -2.48 1.69
CA PRO A 26 -0.25 -2.73 1.21
C PRO A 26 0.83 -2.20 2.16
N ARG A 27 0.47 -1.50 3.24
CA ARG A 27 1.45 -1.03 4.22
C ARG A 27 2.08 -2.18 5.00
N HIS A 28 3.32 -2.01 5.38
CA HIS A 28 4.16 -3.01 6.04
C HIS A 28 3.56 -3.67 7.29
N VAL A 29 2.74 -2.95 8.05
CA VAL A 29 2.04 -3.52 9.21
C VAL A 29 1.29 -4.81 8.88
N THR A 30 1.05 -5.06 7.63
CA THR A 30 0.43 -6.26 7.10
C THR A 30 1.49 -7.17 6.45
N SER A 31 2.31 -7.81 7.26
CA SER A 31 3.37 -8.71 6.78
C SER A 31 2.88 -9.92 5.97
N TYR A 32 1.57 -10.12 5.87
CA TYR A 32 0.95 -11.13 5.01
C TYR A 32 0.89 -10.72 3.53
N VAL A 33 1.14 -9.45 3.21
CA VAL A 33 1.21 -8.99 1.82
C VAL A 33 2.65 -9.08 1.33
N PRO A 34 2.95 -9.96 0.36
CA PRO A 34 4.30 -10.06 -0.18
C PRO A 34 4.65 -8.82 -1.03
N THR A 35 5.91 -8.43 -1.02
CA THR A 35 6.41 -7.31 -1.85
C THR A 35 6.11 -7.50 -3.33
N LYS A 36 6.11 -8.74 -3.79
CA LYS A 36 5.79 -9.11 -5.18
C LYS A 36 4.37 -8.72 -5.56
N ALA A 37 3.41 -8.81 -4.65
CA ALA A 37 2.04 -8.37 -4.89
C ALA A 37 1.98 -6.85 -5.13
N ILE A 38 2.72 -6.07 -4.35
CA ILE A 38 2.79 -4.62 -4.51
C ILE A 38 3.44 -4.25 -5.85
N GLU A 39 4.52 -4.93 -6.23
CA GLU A 39 5.16 -4.73 -7.53
C GLU A 39 4.21 -4.97 -8.70
N GLN A 40 3.47 -6.07 -8.66
CA GLN A 40 2.51 -6.43 -9.70
C GLN A 40 1.33 -5.46 -9.74
N TRP A 41 0.84 -5.02 -8.59
CA TRP A 41 -0.19 -4.01 -8.51
C TRP A 41 0.24 -2.69 -9.16
N VAL A 42 1.39 -2.15 -8.77
CA VAL A 42 1.91 -0.90 -9.33
C VAL A 42 2.15 -1.05 -10.84
N ALA A 43 2.69 -2.18 -11.26
CA ALA A 43 2.88 -2.49 -12.68
C ALA A 43 1.57 -2.46 -13.48
N SER A 44 0.51 -3.01 -12.90
CA SER A 44 -0.83 -3.01 -13.50
C SER A 44 -1.38 -1.59 -13.66
N GLU A 45 -1.19 -0.72 -12.66
CA GLU A 45 -1.69 0.65 -12.69
C GLU A 45 -0.95 1.55 -13.68
N ILE A 46 0.35 1.34 -13.88
CA ILE A 46 1.17 2.17 -14.80
C ILE A 46 1.31 1.57 -16.21
N GLY A 47 0.80 0.38 -16.43
CA GLY A 47 0.85 -0.33 -17.70
C GLY A 47 2.05 -1.25 -17.88
N ALA A 48 1.84 -2.34 -18.62
CA ALA A 48 2.74 -3.49 -18.73
C ALA A 48 4.16 -3.19 -19.28
N LEU A 49 4.33 -2.09 -19.98
CA LEU A 49 5.63 -1.74 -20.61
C LEU A 49 6.73 -1.40 -19.59
N ASN A 50 6.37 -1.13 -18.35
CA ASN A 50 7.29 -0.67 -17.31
C ASN A 50 7.47 -1.64 -16.14
N THR A 51 6.95 -2.87 -16.23
CA THR A 51 6.97 -3.84 -15.15
C THR A 51 8.37 -4.19 -14.64
N ARG A 52 9.36 -4.19 -15.51
CA ARG A 52 10.75 -4.51 -15.15
C ARG A 52 11.47 -3.44 -14.35
N LYS A 53 10.89 -2.24 -14.26
CA LYS A 53 11.50 -1.10 -13.56
C LYS A 53 10.95 -0.89 -12.16
N ILE A 54 9.99 -1.71 -11.74
CA ILE A 54 9.36 -1.59 -10.43
C ILE A 54 10.02 -2.57 -9.48
N SER A 55 10.43 -2.06 -8.34
CA SER A 55 11.03 -2.83 -7.26
C SER A 55 10.42 -2.40 -5.93
N VAL A 56 9.93 -3.35 -5.16
CA VAL A 56 9.46 -3.14 -3.79
C VAL A 56 10.33 -3.97 -2.85
N VAL A 57 10.99 -3.28 -1.94
CA VAL A 57 11.90 -3.89 -0.98
C VAL A 57 11.57 -3.46 0.44
N ALA A 58 11.86 -4.34 1.40
CA ALA A 58 11.81 -3.99 2.81
C ALA A 58 12.94 -3.00 3.14
N SER A 59 12.61 -2.03 3.98
CA SER A 59 13.53 -0.99 4.44
C SER A 59 13.19 -0.62 5.89
N SER A 60 13.99 0.20 6.50
CA SER A 60 13.73 0.73 7.84
C SER A 60 13.54 2.25 7.81
N LYS A 61 12.71 2.74 8.71
CA LYS A 61 12.44 4.16 8.92
C LYS A 61 12.53 4.45 10.41
N THR A 62 13.23 5.50 10.77
CA THR A 62 13.29 5.97 12.16
C THR A 62 12.20 7.02 12.39
N VAL A 63 11.37 6.79 13.40
CA VAL A 63 10.32 7.71 13.83
C VAL A 63 10.54 7.98 15.33
N GLY A 64 11.03 9.17 15.65
CA GLY A 64 11.50 9.46 17.02
C GLY A 64 12.68 8.56 17.39
N ASP A 65 12.56 7.81 18.47
CA ASP A 65 13.57 6.87 18.96
C ASP A 65 13.34 5.42 18.46
N GLU A 66 12.26 5.18 17.71
CA GLU A 66 11.91 3.86 17.20
C GLU A 66 12.30 3.68 15.74
N THR A 67 12.82 2.50 15.43
CA THR A 67 13.04 2.07 14.05
C THR A 67 11.94 1.09 13.68
N ILE A 68 11.16 1.45 12.67
CA ILE A 68 10.09 0.62 12.13
C ILE A 68 10.48 0.09 10.76
N GLU A 69 9.96 -1.08 10.42
CA GLU A 69 10.11 -1.66 9.11
C GLU A 69 9.04 -1.10 8.17
N VAL A 70 9.43 -0.74 6.95
CA VAL A 70 8.55 -0.21 5.91
C VAL A 70 8.91 -0.82 4.56
N PHE A 71 8.00 -0.74 3.60
CA PHE A 71 8.34 -1.04 2.22
C PHE A 71 8.75 0.23 1.47
N ARG A 72 9.68 0.08 0.54
CA ARG A 72 10.05 1.12 -0.42
C ARG A 72 9.69 0.66 -1.82
N CYS A 73 9.02 1.53 -2.56
CA CYS A 73 8.71 1.33 -3.96
C CYS A 73 9.61 2.21 -4.83
N LYS A 74 10.35 1.59 -5.74
CA LYS A 74 11.12 2.27 -6.78
C LYS A 74 10.50 1.93 -8.14
N GLY A 75 10.30 2.93 -8.96
CA GLY A 75 9.71 2.74 -10.28
C GLY A 75 9.97 3.91 -11.21
N PRO A 76 9.41 3.88 -12.41
CA PRO A 76 9.52 4.97 -13.37
C PRO A 76 9.04 6.28 -12.77
N ARG A 77 9.82 7.33 -12.94
CA ARG A 77 9.47 8.69 -12.52
C ARG A 77 8.89 9.52 -13.67
N ASN A 78 8.62 8.88 -14.78
CA ASN A 78 8.14 9.58 -15.95
C ASN A 78 6.67 9.99 -15.76
N ARG A 79 6.41 11.30 -15.87
CA ARG A 79 5.07 11.88 -15.81
C ARG A 79 4.20 11.55 -17.03
N ALA A 80 4.77 10.91 -18.06
CA ALA A 80 3.99 10.46 -19.20
C ALA A 80 2.94 9.41 -18.82
N ASP A 81 3.13 8.73 -17.68
CA ASP A 81 2.13 7.86 -17.07
C ASP A 81 1.05 8.65 -16.31
N LYS A 82 0.67 9.81 -16.85
CA LYS A 82 -0.42 10.67 -16.36
C LYS A 82 -1.80 9.99 -16.34
N SER A 83 -1.90 8.79 -16.87
CA SER A 83 -3.13 7.99 -16.81
C SER A 83 -3.63 7.78 -15.37
N ALA A 84 -2.78 7.90 -14.39
CA ALA A 84 -3.16 7.81 -12.98
C ALA A 84 -3.54 9.14 -12.32
N GLY A 85 -3.25 10.31 -12.93
CA GLY A 85 -3.71 11.62 -12.46
C GLY A 85 -3.30 11.99 -11.02
N TRP A 86 -2.03 11.73 -10.64
CA TRP A 86 -1.54 11.91 -9.28
C TRP A 86 -0.70 13.20 -9.10
N GLY A 87 -1.18 14.29 -9.64
CA GLY A 87 -0.59 15.61 -9.48
C GLY A 87 0.79 15.73 -10.12
N THR A 88 1.76 16.28 -9.41
CA THR A 88 3.13 16.49 -9.90
C THR A 88 4.01 15.25 -9.81
N LYS A 89 3.53 14.16 -9.24
CA LYS A 89 4.28 12.95 -8.95
C LYS A 89 3.87 11.78 -9.83
N ALA A 90 4.81 10.87 -10.09
CA ALA A 90 4.51 9.59 -10.72
C ALA A 90 3.80 8.65 -9.72
N TYR A 91 3.03 7.70 -10.23
CA TYR A 91 2.28 6.74 -9.40
C TYR A 91 3.19 5.95 -8.46
N SER A 92 4.34 5.46 -8.94
CA SER A 92 5.32 4.76 -8.11
C SER A 92 5.85 5.59 -6.95
N GLN A 93 6.00 6.90 -7.14
CA GLN A 93 6.43 7.81 -6.07
C GLN A 93 5.34 7.99 -5.01
N ILE A 94 4.08 8.09 -5.42
CA ILE A 94 2.94 8.18 -4.50
C ILE A 94 2.79 6.91 -3.69
N VAL A 95 2.93 5.75 -4.33
CA VAL A 95 2.94 4.46 -3.64
C VAL A 95 4.08 4.39 -2.62
N ASP A 96 5.28 4.86 -2.99
CA ASP A 96 6.42 4.91 -2.07
C ASP A 96 6.13 5.76 -0.82
N PHE A 97 5.58 6.95 -0.99
CA PHE A 97 5.16 7.79 0.14
C PHE A 97 4.11 7.10 1.03
N TYR A 98 3.13 6.50 0.41
CA TYR A 98 2.08 5.78 1.13
C TYR A 98 2.64 4.59 1.94
N LEU A 99 3.47 3.77 1.32
CA LEU A 99 4.06 2.59 1.98
C LEU A 99 4.95 2.97 3.17
N LYS A 100 5.66 4.09 3.08
CA LYS A 100 6.50 4.61 4.16
C LYS A 100 5.74 5.38 5.24
N GLY A 101 4.44 5.62 5.03
CA GLY A 101 3.65 6.46 5.93
C GLY A 101 4.08 7.94 5.91
N ASN A 102 4.70 8.39 4.83
CA ASN A 102 5.09 9.78 4.65
C ASN A 102 3.92 10.64 4.19
N GLN A 103 4.00 11.93 4.48
CA GLN A 103 3.05 12.88 3.94
C GLN A 103 3.26 13.07 2.43
N PHE A 104 2.18 13.41 1.73
CA PHE A 104 2.28 13.86 0.35
C PHE A 104 3.20 15.09 0.28
N PRO A 105 4.12 15.18 -0.68
CA PRO A 105 5.08 16.27 -0.72
C PRO A 105 4.40 17.62 -0.92
N ARG A 106 4.88 18.61 -0.20
CA ARG A 106 4.47 19.99 -0.35
C ARG A 106 5.19 20.62 -1.55
N THR A 107 4.44 21.06 -2.51
CA THR A 107 4.96 21.62 -3.78
C THR A 107 4.27 22.94 -4.07
N ILE A 108 5.06 23.96 -4.46
CA ILE A 108 4.49 25.21 -4.96
C ILE A 108 3.93 24.97 -6.35
N VAL A 109 2.62 25.11 -6.47
CA VAL A 109 1.88 24.88 -7.71
C VAL A 109 1.12 26.12 -8.16
N ASP A 110 0.86 26.19 -9.44
CA ASP A 110 -0.02 27.22 -10.03
C ASP A 110 -1.51 26.85 -9.85
N GLU A 111 -2.39 27.63 -10.45
CA GLU A 111 -3.85 27.42 -10.38
C GLU A 111 -4.29 26.08 -11.00
N ASP A 112 -3.51 25.58 -11.95
CA ASP A 112 -3.75 24.31 -12.64
C ASP A 112 -3.12 23.10 -11.92
N GLY A 113 -2.44 23.33 -10.79
CA GLY A 113 -1.76 22.28 -10.03
C GLY A 113 -0.41 21.86 -10.61
N GLU A 114 0.16 22.64 -11.53
CA GLU A 114 1.48 22.38 -12.08
C GLU A 114 2.58 23.01 -11.23
N SER A 115 3.72 22.33 -11.11
CA SER A 115 4.85 22.82 -10.34
C SER A 115 5.42 24.11 -10.92
N MET A 116 5.59 25.12 -10.08
CA MET A 116 6.18 26.40 -10.45
C MET A 116 7.71 26.41 -10.36
N GLY A 117 8.32 25.34 -9.85
CA GLY A 117 9.78 25.29 -9.66
C GLY A 117 10.30 26.26 -8.59
N VAL A 118 9.44 26.74 -7.70
CA VAL A 118 9.79 27.68 -6.63
C VAL A 118 10.02 26.91 -5.34
N ALA A 119 11.13 27.16 -4.67
CA ALA A 119 11.40 26.60 -3.35
C ALA A 119 10.43 27.18 -2.32
N ILE A 120 10.00 26.37 -1.37
CA ILE A 120 9.01 26.77 -0.33
C ILE A 120 9.51 28.00 0.45
N LYS A 121 10.79 28.04 0.79
CA LYS A 121 11.41 29.16 1.50
C LYS A 121 11.33 30.51 0.74
N ASN A 122 11.22 30.47 -0.59
CA ASN A 122 11.17 31.64 -1.46
C ASN A 122 9.73 31.96 -1.92
N ALA A 123 8.75 31.18 -1.49
CA ALA A 123 7.37 31.36 -1.91
C ALA A 123 6.69 32.49 -1.15
N THR A 124 5.73 33.16 -1.81
CA THR A 124 4.85 34.14 -1.18
C THR A 124 3.89 33.47 -0.20
N PRO A 125 3.29 34.21 0.76
CA PRO A 125 2.28 33.65 1.66
C PRO A 125 1.10 33.01 0.91
N GLU A 126 0.66 33.59 -0.20
CA GLU A 126 -0.42 33.01 -1.05
C GLU A 126 0.01 31.70 -1.70
N GLN A 127 1.24 31.63 -2.21
CA GLN A 127 1.81 30.43 -2.79
C GLN A 127 1.94 29.30 -1.74
N LYS A 128 2.38 29.65 -0.53
CA LYS A 128 2.46 28.68 0.59
C LYS A 128 1.09 28.15 1.00
N ALA A 129 0.08 29.01 1.05
CA ALA A 129 -1.30 28.61 1.36
C ALA A 129 -1.85 27.66 0.30
N ARG A 130 -1.63 27.95 -0.97
CA ARG A 130 -2.01 27.06 -2.09
C ARG A 130 -1.28 25.73 -2.01
N ALA A 131 0.02 25.74 -1.70
CA ALA A 131 0.80 24.53 -1.52
C ALA A 131 0.30 23.64 -0.37
N ASN A 132 -0.11 24.25 0.75
CA ASN A 132 -0.69 23.53 1.88
C ASN A 132 -2.04 22.89 1.50
N ASN A 133 -2.90 23.61 0.81
CA ASN A 133 -4.19 23.08 0.34
C ASN A 133 -3.99 21.93 -0.67
N TYR A 134 -3.04 22.08 -1.56
CA TYR A 134 -2.66 21.05 -2.53
C TYR A 134 -2.17 19.79 -1.81
N GLN A 135 -1.24 19.93 -0.87
CA GLN A 135 -0.72 18.81 -0.09
C GLN A 135 -1.84 18.08 0.67
N GLU A 136 -2.70 18.81 1.33
CA GLU A 136 -3.80 18.24 2.13
C GLU A 136 -4.78 17.47 1.25
N ALA A 137 -5.20 18.05 0.12
CA ALA A 137 -6.12 17.41 -0.80
C ALA A 137 -5.55 16.10 -1.37
N TRP A 138 -4.28 16.10 -1.78
CA TRP A 138 -3.63 14.91 -2.29
C TRP A 138 -3.32 13.89 -1.20
N GLN A 139 -3.00 14.34 0.02
CA GLN A 139 -2.83 13.45 1.17
C GLN A 139 -4.11 12.66 1.46
N GLN A 140 -5.24 13.35 1.52
CA GLN A 140 -6.55 12.71 1.74
C GLN A 140 -6.88 11.72 0.63
N ARG A 141 -6.62 12.09 -0.61
CA ARG A 141 -6.84 11.21 -1.76
C ARG A 141 -5.96 9.97 -1.71
N MET A 142 -4.68 10.13 -1.40
CA MET A 142 -3.73 9.03 -1.26
C MET A 142 -4.18 8.02 -0.20
N GLU A 143 -4.55 8.49 0.99
CA GLU A 143 -4.98 7.64 2.10
C GLU A 143 -6.31 6.92 1.82
N ARG A 144 -7.16 7.50 0.98
CA ARG A 144 -8.45 6.91 0.61
C ARG A 144 -8.35 5.95 -0.57
N GLU A 145 -7.69 6.36 -1.65
CA GLU A 145 -7.74 5.65 -2.93
C GLU A 145 -6.72 4.53 -3.06
N LEU A 146 -5.51 4.70 -2.55
CA LEU A 146 -4.48 3.66 -2.72
C LEU A 146 -4.85 2.32 -2.06
N PRO A 147 -5.37 2.27 -0.82
CA PRO A 147 -5.83 1.01 -0.27
C PRO A 147 -6.97 0.39 -1.06
N GLN A 148 -7.90 1.19 -1.56
CA GLN A 148 -9.02 0.71 -2.39
C GLN A 148 -8.53 0.18 -3.74
N ASP A 149 -7.60 0.84 -4.38
CA ASP A 149 -6.99 0.40 -5.64
C ASP A 149 -6.26 -0.93 -5.47
N PHE A 150 -5.52 -1.07 -4.39
CA PHE A 150 -4.83 -2.32 -4.07
C PHE A 150 -5.81 -3.47 -3.80
N GLN A 151 -6.83 -3.24 -2.99
CA GLN A 151 -7.87 -4.24 -2.71
C GLN A 151 -8.58 -4.70 -3.99
N ARG A 152 -8.94 -3.74 -4.83
CA ARG A 152 -9.57 -4.04 -6.13
C ARG A 152 -8.65 -4.90 -7.00
N TRP A 153 -7.38 -4.52 -7.10
CA TRP A 153 -6.41 -5.29 -7.87
C TRP A 153 -6.27 -6.72 -7.36
N VAL A 154 -6.12 -6.91 -6.05
CA VAL A 154 -5.99 -8.26 -5.45
C VAL A 154 -7.22 -9.09 -5.74
N ARG A 155 -8.41 -8.53 -5.59
CA ARG A 155 -9.68 -9.25 -5.71
C ARG A 155 -10.08 -9.55 -7.15
N GLN A 156 -9.71 -8.68 -8.08
CA GLN A 156 -10.17 -8.75 -9.48
C GLN A 156 -9.09 -9.16 -10.47
N GLU A 157 -7.84 -8.76 -10.26
CA GLU A 157 -6.78 -8.88 -11.26
C GLU A 157 -5.62 -9.80 -10.85
N ALA A 158 -5.34 -9.93 -9.57
CA ALA A 158 -4.27 -10.80 -9.09
C ALA A 158 -4.49 -12.25 -9.50
N SER A 159 -3.38 -12.99 -9.72
CA SER A 159 -3.46 -14.43 -9.99
C SER A 159 -4.06 -15.19 -8.80
N THR A 160 -4.65 -16.33 -9.08
CA THR A 160 -5.16 -17.24 -8.06
C THR A 160 -4.06 -17.64 -7.07
N ASP A 161 -2.86 -17.93 -7.57
CA ASP A 161 -1.70 -18.28 -6.73
C ASP A 161 -1.32 -17.12 -5.77
N MET A 162 -1.37 -15.89 -6.24
CA MET A 162 -1.08 -14.73 -5.41
C MET A 162 -2.15 -14.54 -4.33
N ARG A 163 -3.42 -14.66 -4.68
CA ARG A 163 -4.53 -14.57 -3.73
C ARG A 163 -4.45 -15.65 -2.66
N GLU A 164 -4.22 -16.90 -3.06
CA GLU A 164 -4.03 -18.03 -2.13
C GLU A 164 -2.83 -17.84 -1.21
N ARG A 165 -1.74 -17.27 -1.73
CA ARG A 165 -0.56 -16.94 -0.93
C ARG A 165 -0.89 -15.89 0.15
N ILE A 166 -1.61 -14.84 -0.20
CA ILE A 166 -2.02 -13.80 0.76
C ILE A 166 -2.96 -14.39 1.81
N GLU A 167 -3.95 -15.17 1.42
CA GLU A 167 -4.86 -15.86 2.34
C GLU A 167 -4.10 -16.76 3.33
N ARG A 168 -3.20 -17.56 2.82
CA ARG A 168 -2.41 -18.49 3.64
C ARG A 168 -1.54 -17.75 4.66
N GLU A 169 -0.84 -16.70 4.24
CA GLU A 169 0.00 -15.91 5.15
C GLU A 169 -0.83 -15.16 6.19
N TYR A 170 -1.98 -14.62 5.80
CA TYR A 170 -2.91 -14.00 6.73
C TYR A 170 -3.41 -14.99 7.78
N ASN A 171 -3.93 -16.13 7.35
CA ASN A 171 -4.48 -17.15 8.23
C ASN A 171 -3.43 -17.76 9.15
N LYS A 172 -2.21 -17.96 8.64
CA LYS A 172 -1.07 -18.39 9.44
C LYS A 172 -0.77 -17.43 10.57
N ARG A 173 -0.87 -16.13 10.32
CA ARG A 173 -0.57 -15.09 11.31
C ARG A 173 -1.69 -14.84 12.29
N TYR A 174 -2.94 -14.83 11.86
CA TYR A 174 -4.09 -14.41 12.67
C TYR A 174 -5.04 -15.53 13.07
N ASN A 175 -5.04 -16.65 12.36
CA ASN A 175 -5.98 -17.74 12.54
C ASN A 175 -5.31 -19.11 12.75
N SER A 176 -4.07 -19.13 13.22
CA SER A 176 -3.31 -20.37 13.47
C SER A 176 -3.39 -20.87 14.92
N VAL A 177 -3.92 -20.07 15.82
CA VAL A 177 -3.98 -20.40 17.24
C VAL A 177 -5.37 -20.98 17.55
N ALA A 178 -5.42 -22.17 18.17
CA ALA A 178 -6.65 -22.77 18.62
C ALA A 178 -7.34 -21.86 19.67
N LYS A 179 -8.66 -21.73 19.56
CA LYS A 179 -9.45 -21.02 20.56
C LYS A 179 -9.33 -21.71 21.90
N PRO A 180 -9.10 -20.97 23.00
CA PRO A 180 -9.10 -21.58 24.31
C PRO A 180 -10.47 -22.19 24.58
N ALA A 181 -10.48 -23.44 25.06
CA ALA A 181 -11.69 -24.07 25.52
C ALA A 181 -12.01 -23.53 26.93
N PHE A 182 -13.05 -22.73 27.01
CA PHE A 182 -13.62 -22.32 28.30
C PHE A 182 -14.75 -23.27 28.68
N ASP A 183 -14.62 -23.87 29.81
CA ASP A 183 -15.70 -24.63 30.42
C ASP A 183 -16.84 -23.73 30.94
#